data_f5bae0911a5f653b70218f91b059a9eb
#
_entry.id   f5bae0911a5f653b70218f91b059a9eb
#
_cell.length_a   1.000
_cell.length_b   1.000
_cell.length_c   1.000
_cell.angle_alpha   90.00
_cell.angle_beta   90.00
_cell.angle_gamma   90.00
#
_symmetry.space_group_name_H-M   'P 1'
#
loop_
_entity.id
_entity.type
_entity.pdbx_description
1 polymer ?
#
loop_
_entity_poly.entity_id
_entity_poly.type
_entity_poly.pdbx_seq_one_letter_code
_entity_poly.pdbx_strand_id
1 'polypeptide(L)'
;MDREGAPAYAGAPPRVYDAVVARFLHTMVRITDPEKSRAFYEAIGFTFAGDFDIVRGGEVEATNYFFSMGDQESVLELTYNHDGRSYDLGTGYGHIAVGVEDLDATLERLAAQGIEPERPPYSVREGGSRLCFVQDPDAYRIELIGRS
;
A
#
# COMPACT_ATOMS: atom_id res chain seq x y z
N MET A 1 -15.56 -0.43 -20.73
CA MET A 1 -15.81 -0.82 -20.09
C MET A 1 -16.00 -0.44 -19.87
N ASP A 2 -16.37 0.19 -20.35
CA ASP A 2 -16.70 0.38 -19.90
C ASP A 2 -16.52 0.21 -19.30
N ARG A 3 -16.09 0.44 -19.05
CA ARG A 3 -15.99 0.05 -18.36
C ARG A 3 -16.22 -0.59 -18.84
N GLU A 4 -16.00 -0.48 -19.77
CA GLU A 4 -16.49 -1.30 -19.97
C GLU A 4 -16.50 -2.01 -19.32
N GLY A 5 -15.88 -2.05 -18.94
CA GLY A 5 -15.96 -2.94 -17.97
C GLY A 5 -16.90 -2.94 -17.04
N ALA A 6 -17.16 -2.23 -16.82
CA ALA A 6 -18.22 -2.29 -15.91
C ALA A 6 -19.50 -2.51 -16.65
N PRO A 7 -19.64 -3.64 -17.19
CA PRO A 7 -20.91 -3.95 -17.82
C PRO A 7 -22.04 -3.85 -16.85
N ALA A 8 -21.74 -4.05 -15.59
CA ALA A 8 -22.77 -3.89 -14.59
C ALA A 8 -23.36 -2.50 -14.58
N TYR A 9 -22.62 -1.56 -15.12
CA TYR A 9 -23.12 -0.20 -15.22
C TYR A 9 -23.75 0.09 -16.56
N ALA A 10 -23.72 -0.87 -17.44
CA ALA A 10 -24.39 -0.70 -18.72
C ALA A 10 -25.88 -0.52 -18.46
N GLY A 11 -26.45 0.41 -19.12
CA GLY A 11 -27.85 0.71 -18.93
C GLY A 11 -28.11 1.79 -17.89
N ALA A 12 -27.16 1.98 -16.98
CA ALA A 12 -27.28 3.09 -16.05
C ALA A 12 -26.79 4.35 -16.75
N PRO A 13 -27.42 5.46 -16.54
CA PRO A 13 -26.92 6.69 -17.13
C PRO A 13 -25.59 7.04 -16.52
N PRO A 14 -24.54 6.99 -17.29
CA PRO A 14 -23.20 7.23 -16.75
C PRO A 14 -23.08 8.61 -16.12
N ARG A 15 -23.82 9.55 -16.66
CA ARG A 15 -23.73 10.92 -16.14
C ARG A 15 -24.19 11.02 -14.71
N VAL A 16 -25.17 10.21 -14.33
CA VAL A 16 -25.64 10.23 -12.95
C VAL A 16 -24.54 9.77 -12.01
N TYR A 17 -23.83 8.73 -12.38
CA TYR A 17 -22.75 8.21 -11.53
C TYR A 17 -21.52 9.10 -11.57
N ASP A 18 -21.27 9.72 -12.72
CA ASP A 18 -20.19 10.68 -12.84
C ASP A 18 -20.41 11.89 -11.93
N ALA A 19 -21.65 12.17 -11.62
CA ALA A 19 -21.97 13.29 -10.74
C ALA A 19 -21.71 12.95 -9.27
N VAL A 20 -21.59 11.68 -8.93
CA VAL A 20 -21.25 11.26 -7.56
C VAL A 20 -19.75 11.35 -7.44
N VAL A 21 -19.28 12.46 -6.95
CA VAL A 21 -17.86 12.77 -6.93
C VAL A 21 -17.19 12.27 -5.66
N ALA A 22 -17.36 11.01 -5.35
CA ALA A 22 -16.59 10.37 -4.29
C ALA A 22 -15.58 9.44 -4.94
N ARG A 23 -14.36 9.46 -4.46
CA ARG A 23 -13.32 8.54 -4.91
C ARG A 23 -12.43 8.19 -3.72
N PHE A 24 -11.86 7.01 -3.76
CA PHE A 24 -10.91 6.62 -2.74
C PHE A 24 -9.65 7.45 -2.89
N LEU A 25 -9.13 8.03 -1.80
CA LEU A 25 -7.92 8.84 -1.87
C LEU A 25 -6.71 8.03 -1.41
N HIS A 26 -6.70 7.61 -0.17
CA HIS A 26 -5.54 6.89 0.35
C HIS A 26 -5.88 6.08 1.60
N THR A 27 -4.99 5.14 1.91
CA THR A 27 -4.93 4.48 3.22
C THR A 27 -3.75 5.08 3.95
N MET A 28 -3.92 5.41 5.23
CA MET A 28 -2.83 5.96 6.06
C MET A 28 -2.47 4.95 7.13
N VAL A 29 -1.16 4.74 7.28
CA VAL A 29 -0.62 3.97 8.40
C VAL A 29 0.49 4.79 9.07
N ARG A 30 0.70 4.54 10.35
CA ARG A 30 1.74 5.24 11.14
C ARG A 30 3.01 4.44 11.15
N ILE A 31 4.13 5.12 10.98
CA ILE A 31 5.45 4.48 10.85
C ILE A 31 6.42 5.05 11.89
N THR A 32 7.49 4.30 12.16
CA THR A 32 8.51 4.72 13.12
C THR A 32 9.86 5.02 12.47
N ASP A 33 10.08 4.62 11.22
CA ASP A 33 11.35 4.85 10.51
C ASP A 33 11.05 5.17 9.05
N PRO A 34 11.02 6.47 8.67
CA PRO A 34 10.66 6.86 7.30
C PRO A 34 11.57 6.27 6.22
N GLU A 35 12.88 6.17 6.48
CA GLU A 35 13.80 5.64 5.47
C GLU A 35 13.55 4.16 5.19
N LYS A 36 13.42 3.37 6.24
CA LYS A 36 13.16 1.94 6.10
C LYS A 36 11.79 1.68 5.46
N SER A 37 10.78 2.43 5.89
CA SER A 37 9.44 2.28 5.31
C SER A 37 9.44 2.66 3.84
N ARG A 38 10.08 3.75 3.47
CA ARG A 38 10.18 4.15 2.08
C ARG A 38 10.87 3.07 1.23
N ALA A 39 11.99 2.54 1.71
CA ALA A 39 12.71 1.49 1.00
C ALA A 39 11.84 0.25 0.79
N PHE A 40 11.06 -0.12 1.80
CA PHE A 40 10.15 -1.25 1.71
C PHE A 40 9.08 -1.02 0.65
N TYR A 41 8.37 0.10 0.72
CA TYR A 41 7.25 0.35 -0.19
C TYR A 41 7.72 0.55 -1.63
N GLU A 42 8.89 1.17 -1.82
CA GLU A 42 9.47 1.25 -3.17
C GLU A 42 9.83 -0.13 -3.71
N ALA A 43 10.33 -1.02 -2.86
CA ALA A 43 10.71 -2.37 -3.29
C ALA A 43 9.51 -3.19 -3.78
N ILE A 44 8.31 -2.90 -3.30
CA ILE A 44 7.11 -3.63 -3.72
C ILE A 44 6.31 -2.90 -4.81
N GLY A 45 6.82 -1.78 -5.31
CA GLY A 45 6.25 -1.15 -6.49
C GLY A 45 5.63 0.22 -6.29
N PHE A 46 5.63 0.76 -5.07
CA PHE A 46 5.17 2.13 -4.87
C PHE A 46 6.21 3.13 -5.32
N THR A 47 5.77 4.31 -5.71
CA THR A 47 6.63 5.42 -6.10
C THR A 47 6.41 6.57 -5.13
N PHE A 48 7.48 7.09 -4.56
CA PHE A 48 7.38 8.25 -3.67
C PHE A 48 6.83 9.45 -4.43
N ALA A 49 5.79 10.08 -3.87
CA ALA A 49 5.08 11.18 -4.53
C ALA A 49 5.27 12.52 -3.83
N GLY A 50 5.89 12.54 -2.67
CA GLY A 50 6.15 13.78 -1.95
C GLY A 50 5.81 13.67 -0.47
N ASP A 51 6.15 14.72 0.27
CA ASP A 51 5.87 14.77 1.70
C ASP A 51 5.53 16.19 2.11
N PHE A 52 4.94 16.33 3.29
CA PHE A 52 4.80 17.63 3.91
C PHE A 52 4.75 17.48 5.43
N ASP A 53 5.17 18.53 6.11
CA ASP A 53 5.18 18.59 7.57
C ASP A 53 3.89 19.14 8.11
N ILE A 54 3.43 18.55 9.20
CA ILE A 54 2.33 19.11 9.99
C ILE A 54 2.97 19.91 11.11
N VAL A 55 2.75 21.23 11.07
CA VAL A 55 3.36 22.15 12.03
C VAL A 55 2.29 22.61 13.02
N ARG A 56 2.61 22.52 14.30
CA ARG A 56 1.72 22.99 15.34
C ARG A 56 2.56 23.76 16.37
N GLY A 57 2.11 24.98 16.69
CA GLY A 57 2.84 25.80 17.64
C GLY A 57 4.27 26.14 17.20
N GLY A 58 4.52 26.18 15.90
CA GLY A 58 5.84 26.49 15.37
C GLY A 58 6.78 25.29 15.29
N GLU A 59 6.34 24.11 15.70
CA GLU A 59 7.17 22.91 15.67
C GLU A 59 6.58 21.86 14.75
N VAL A 60 7.45 21.06 14.13
CA VAL A 60 7.01 19.94 13.27
C VAL A 60 6.53 18.82 14.19
N GLU A 61 5.23 18.57 14.16
CA GLU A 61 4.61 17.52 14.96
C GLU A 61 4.68 16.17 14.24
N ALA A 62 4.47 16.17 12.94
CA ALA A 62 4.46 14.95 12.13
C ALA A 62 4.87 15.28 10.70
N THR A 63 5.28 14.24 9.96
CA THR A 63 5.52 14.36 8.53
C THR A 63 4.71 13.27 7.83
N ASN A 64 4.00 13.64 6.79
CA ASN A 64 3.24 12.71 5.95
C ASN A 64 4.02 12.47 4.67
N TYR A 65 4.20 11.19 4.33
CA TYR A 65 4.88 10.75 3.11
C TYR A 65 3.86 10.08 2.21
N PHE A 66 3.77 10.51 0.97
CA PHE A 66 2.78 9.99 0.02
C PHE A 66 3.43 9.14 -1.04
N PHE A 67 2.76 8.05 -1.40
CA PHE A 67 3.23 7.10 -2.40
C PHE A 67 2.13 6.80 -3.39
N SER A 68 2.52 6.74 -4.66
CA SER A 68 1.63 6.41 -5.77
C SER A 68 1.94 5.00 -6.27
N MET A 69 1.01 4.41 -7.00
CA MET A 69 1.26 3.12 -7.65
C MET A 69 0.57 3.12 -9.02
N GLY A 70 1.36 2.99 -10.08
CA GLY A 70 0.84 3.09 -11.42
C GLY A 70 0.16 4.43 -11.63
N ASP A 71 -1.10 4.42 -12.02
CA ASP A 71 -1.90 5.63 -12.20
C ASP A 71 -2.68 6.01 -10.94
N GLN A 72 -2.50 5.28 -9.85
CA GLN A 72 -3.15 5.59 -8.57
C GLN A 72 -2.29 6.57 -7.79
N GLU A 73 -2.67 7.85 -7.82
CA GLU A 73 -1.88 8.91 -7.21
C GLU A 73 -2.07 8.95 -5.70
N SER A 74 -0.96 9.03 -4.99
CA SER A 74 -0.93 9.25 -3.53
C SER A 74 -1.84 8.31 -2.74
N VAL A 75 -1.90 7.07 -3.16
CA VAL A 75 -2.85 6.09 -2.65
C VAL A 75 -2.45 5.54 -1.26
N LEU A 76 -1.19 5.73 -0.89
CA LEU A 76 -0.69 5.34 0.44
C LEU A 76 -0.07 6.55 1.12
N GLU A 77 -0.47 6.79 2.36
CA GLU A 77 0.11 7.85 3.18
C GLU A 77 0.77 7.22 4.41
N LEU A 78 2.04 7.55 4.63
CA LEU A 78 2.77 7.10 5.81
C LEU A 78 2.97 8.30 6.73
N THR A 79 2.50 8.22 7.97
CA THR A 79 2.61 9.32 8.92
C THR A 79 3.67 9.00 9.96
N TYR A 80 4.68 9.84 10.03
CA TYR A 80 5.72 9.77 11.05
C TYR A 80 5.51 10.87 12.08
N ASN A 81 5.24 10.48 13.33
CA ASN A 81 5.13 11.42 14.44
C ASN A 81 6.52 11.63 15.05
N HIS A 82 6.90 12.88 15.24
CA HIS A 82 8.25 13.25 15.67
C HIS A 82 8.48 13.12 17.19
N ASP A 83 7.55 12.51 17.92
CA ASP A 83 7.65 12.34 19.37
C ASP A 83 8.26 11.00 19.80
N GLY A 84 8.70 10.19 18.85
CA GLY A 84 9.37 8.91 19.16
C GLY A 84 8.47 7.82 19.66
N ARG A 85 7.15 7.97 19.53
CA ARG A 85 6.21 6.93 19.99
C ARG A 85 6.27 5.67 19.14
N SER A 86 5.85 4.57 19.73
CA SER A 86 5.61 3.31 19.03
C SER A 86 4.11 3.04 18.96
N TYR A 87 3.73 2.02 18.19
CA TYR A 87 2.31 1.74 17.95
C TYR A 87 1.99 0.28 18.24
N ASP A 88 0.78 0.07 18.76
CA ASP A 88 0.22 -1.26 18.94
C ASP A 88 -0.83 -1.45 17.84
N LEU A 89 -0.57 -2.41 16.93
CA LEU A 89 -1.49 -2.68 15.83
C LEU A 89 -2.76 -3.38 16.29
N GLY A 90 -2.71 -4.04 17.43
CA GLY A 90 -3.87 -4.78 17.96
C GLY A 90 -4.29 -5.91 17.04
N THR A 91 -5.56 -6.26 17.09
CA THR A 91 -6.12 -7.37 16.31
C THR A 91 -7.08 -6.92 15.22
N GLY A 92 -7.21 -5.62 15.04
CA GLY A 92 -8.18 -5.07 14.07
C GLY A 92 -7.62 -4.85 12.68
N TYR A 93 -6.29 -4.71 12.56
CA TYR A 93 -5.67 -4.51 11.26
C TYR A 93 -5.55 -5.85 10.54
N GLY A 94 -5.96 -5.91 9.27
CA GLY A 94 -5.75 -7.08 8.43
C GLY A 94 -4.49 -6.91 7.60
N HIS A 95 -4.65 -6.48 6.35
CA HIS A 95 -3.52 -6.29 5.45
C HIS A 95 -3.89 -5.34 4.31
N ILE A 96 -2.86 -4.87 3.61
CA ILE A 96 -2.99 -4.18 2.34
C ILE A 96 -2.51 -5.16 1.28
N ALA A 97 -3.21 -5.25 0.16
CA ALA A 97 -2.83 -6.17 -0.92
C ALA A 97 -2.27 -5.40 -2.11
N VAL A 98 -1.19 -5.93 -2.68
CA VAL A 98 -0.51 -5.34 -3.83
C VAL A 98 -0.29 -6.43 -4.87
N GLY A 99 -0.74 -6.17 -6.10
CA GLY A 99 -0.44 -7.05 -7.22
C GLY A 99 0.93 -6.71 -7.81
N VAL A 100 1.79 -7.71 -7.96
CA VAL A 100 3.14 -7.51 -8.51
C VAL A 100 3.32 -8.33 -9.78
N GLU A 101 4.08 -7.78 -10.73
CA GLU A 101 4.34 -8.46 -12.01
C GLU A 101 5.15 -9.73 -11.79
N ASP A 102 6.19 -9.65 -10.95
CA ASP A 102 7.11 -10.75 -10.72
C ASP A 102 7.31 -10.90 -9.20
N LEU A 103 6.61 -11.87 -8.62
CA LEU A 103 6.65 -12.08 -7.18
C LEU A 103 8.04 -12.48 -6.70
N ASP A 104 8.72 -13.35 -7.44
CA ASP A 104 10.04 -13.81 -7.03
C ASP A 104 11.06 -12.68 -7.05
N ALA A 105 11.04 -11.83 -8.08
CA ALA A 105 11.92 -10.67 -8.13
C ALA A 105 11.62 -9.67 -7.00
N THR A 106 10.35 -9.49 -6.68
CA THR A 106 9.95 -8.62 -5.57
C THR A 106 10.50 -9.16 -4.25
N LEU A 107 10.40 -10.46 -4.03
CA LEU A 107 10.92 -11.07 -2.82
C LEU A 107 12.44 -10.98 -2.74
N GLU A 108 13.14 -11.02 -3.87
CA GLU A 108 14.59 -10.83 -3.88
C GLU A 108 14.95 -9.42 -3.43
N ARG A 109 14.22 -8.41 -3.89
CA ARG A 109 14.47 -7.03 -3.45
C ARG A 109 14.23 -6.86 -1.96
N LEU A 110 13.20 -7.52 -1.43
CA LEU A 110 12.91 -7.46 0.00
C LEU A 110 13.95 -8.21 0.82
N ALA A 111 14.43 -9.35 0.31
CA ALA A 111 15.47 -10.12 0.99
C ALA A 111 16.75 -9.30 1.14
N ALA A 112 17.07 -8.44 0.17
CA ALA A 112 18.21 -7.56 0.24
C ALA A 112 18.08 -6.53 1.39
N GLN A 113 16.88 -6.31 1.89
CA GLN A 113 16.60 -5.47 3.05
C GLN A 113 16.41 -6.29 4.33
N GLY A 114 16.65 -7.60 4.27
CA GLY A 114 16.45 -8.47 5.42
C GLY A 114 15.01 -8.86 5.67
N ILE A 115 14.12 -8.68 4.69
CA ILE A 115 12.69 -8.99 4.84
C ILE A 115 12.36 -10.27 4.08
N GLU A 116 11.81 -11.24 4.82
CA GLU A 116 11.41 -12.52 4.26
C GLU A 116 9.89 -12.69 4.38
N PRO A 117 9.25 -13.44 3.49
CA PRO A 117 7.82 -13.69 3.63
C PRO A 117 7.53 -14.56 4.85
N GLU A 118 6.32 -14.45 5.39
CA GLU A 118 5.89 -15.23 6.55
C GLU A 118 5.97 -16.73 6.27
N ARG A 119 5.72 -17.11 5.02
CA ARG A 119 5.95 -18.47 4.51
C ARG A 119 6.17 -18.39 3.01
N PRO A 120 6.72 -19.43 2.38
CA PRO A 120 6.94 -19.42 0.92
C PRO A 120 5.65 -19.15 0.15
N PRO A 121 5.74 -18.54 -1.04
CA PRO A 121 4.56 -18.29 -1.86
C PRO A 121 3.71 -19.54 -2.10
N TYR A 122 2.40 -19.35 -2.10
CA TYR A 122 1.44 -20.42 -2.28
C TYR A 122 0.24 -19.91 -3.07
N SER A 123 -0.62 -20.83 -3.50
CA SER A 123 -1.88 -20.49 -4.15
C SER A 123 -3.03 -20.94 -3.23
N VAL A 124 -4.06 -20.11 -3.13
CA VAL A 124 -5.22 -20.42 -2.32
C VAL A 124 -6.05 -21.52 -2.97
N ARG A 125 -6.02 -21.56 -4.31
CA ARG A 125 -6.71 -22.59 -5.08
C ARG A 125 -5.82 -23.03 -6.22
N GLU A 126 -6.04 -24.25 -6.69
CA GLU A 126 -5.28 -24.81 -7.79
C GLU A 126 -5.42 -23.93 -9.03
N GLY A 127 -4.30 -23.64 -9.68
CA GLY A 127 -4.27 -22.79 -10.87
C GLY A 127 -4.45 -21.31 -10.59
N GLY A 128 -4.58 -20.92 -9.33
CA GLY A 128 -4.70 -19.52 -8.97
C GLY A 128 -3.36 -18.82 -8.87
N SER A 129 -3.41 -17.51 -8.71
CA SER A 129 -2.20 -16.70 -8.54
C SER A 129 -1.45 -17.13 -7.28
N ARG A 130 -0.13 -17.02 -7.35
CA ARG A 130 0.71 -17.23 -6.18
C ARG A 130 0.70 -15.96 -5.35
N LEU A 131 0.71 -16.11 -4.04
CA LEU A 131 0.75 -14.98 -3.13
C LEU A 131 1.58 -15.33 -1.90
N CYS A 132 1.98 -14.30 -1.17
CA CYS A 132 2.56 -14.46 0.14
C CYS A 132 2.33 -13.20 0.95
N PHE A 133 2.57 -13.29 2.25
CA PHE A 133 2.49 -12.15 3.14
C PHE A 133 3.88 -11.76 3.61
N VAL A 134 4.17 -10.48 3.58
CA VAL A 134 5.36 -9.91 4.19
C VAL A 134 4.94 -8.89 5.22
N GLN A 135 5.86 -8.49 6.09
CA GLN A 135 5.61 -7.42 7.04
C GLN A 135 6.52 -6.25 6.72
N ASP A 136 5.95 -5.05 6.75
CA ASP A 136 6.76 -3.85 6.61
C ASP A 136 7.60 -3.61 7.87
N PRO A 137 8.47 -2.58 7.92
CA PRO A 137 9.31 -2.34 9.10
C PRO A 137 8.56 -2.13 10.42
N ASP A 138 7.27 -1.79 10.36
CA ASP A 138 6.45 -1.58 11.54
C ASP A 138 5.45 -2.72 11.77
N ALA A 139 5.69 -3.88 11.11
CA ALA A 139 4.89 -5.09 11.23
C ALA A 139 3.51 -5.03 10.58
N TYR A 140 3.25 -4.05 9.74
CA TYR A 140 2.03 -4.06 8.93
C TYR A 140 2.14 -5.16 7.88
N ARG A 141 1.13 -6.03 7.84
CA ARG A 141 1.11 -7.13 6.86
C ARG A 141 0.72 -6.62 5.49
N ILE A 142 1.46 -7.04 4.50
CA ILE A 142 1.19 -6.74 3.10
C ILE A 142 1.05 -8.06 2.35
N GLU A 143 -0.05 -8.22 1.64
CA GLU A 143 -0.25 -9.38 0.77
C GLU A 143 0.31 -9.05 -0.61
N LEU A 144 1.28 -9.83 -1.07
CA LEU A 144 1.84 -9.69 -2.41
C LEU A 144 1.23 -10.78 -3.29
N ILE A 145 0.54 -10.37 -4.34
CA ILE A 145 -0.13 -11.28 -5.24
C ILE A 145 0.57 -11.23 -6.58
N GLY A 146 1.18 -12.36 -6.97
CA GLY A 146 1.89 -12.44 -8.23
C GLY A 146 0.92 -12.58 -9.39
N ARG A 147 1.37 -12.20 -10.57
CA ARG A 147 0.59 -12.36 -11.78
C ARG A 147 0.52 -13.84 -12.15
N SER A 148 -0.64 -14.27 -12.61
CA SER A 148 -0.84 -15.65 -13.07
C SER A 148 -0.29 -15.84 -14.46
#